data_083d581a21c6ee4d66c321f6a3413f37
#
_entry.id   083d581a21c6ee4d66c321f6a3413f37
#
_cell.length_a   1.000
_cell.length_b   1.000
_cell.length_c   1.000
_cell.angle_alpha   90.00
_cell.angle_beta   90.00
_cell.angle_gamma   90.00
#
_symmetry.space_group_name_H-M   'P 1'
#
loop_
_entity.id
_entity.type
_entity.pdbx_description
1 polymer ?
#
loop_
_entity_poly.entity_id
_entity_poly.type
_entity_poly.pdbx_seq_one_letter_code
_entity_poly.pdbx_strand_id
1 'polypeptide(L)'
;ILHRGDERRAGMPRDAASSALDRYGLVRQAQQAFESLSGGQQARFQVLLLELSGATLLLLDEPTDNLDIESAEALEDALQRFEGTVLAVTHDRWFARSFDRFLVFGSDGEVYESDAPVWDERRVARAR
;
A
#
# COMPACT_ATOMS: atom_id res chain seq x y z
N ILE A 1 19.04 -3.25 -5.63
CA ILE A 1 17.73 -2.78 -6.17
C ILE A 1 17.88 -2.39 -7.64
N LEU A 2 18.87 -1.60 -8.01
CA LEU A 2 19.06 -1.12 -9.39
C LEU A 2 19.67 -2.16 -10.36
N HIS A 3 20.14 -3.33 -9.90
CA HIS A 3 20.89 -4.30 -10.69
C HIS A 3 20.13 -5.55 -11.11
N ARG A 4 18.85 -5.69 -10.79
CA ARG A 4 18.05 -6.84 -11.22
C ARG A 4 17.12 -6.48 -12.38
N GLY A 5 17.71 -5.91 -13.45
CA GLY A 5 17.01 -5.76 -14.73
C GLY A 5 17.18 -7.03 -15.55
N ASP A 6 16.09 -7.64 -15.95
CA ASP A 6 16.06 -8.57 -17.07
C ASP A 6 16.74 -7.86 -18.25
N GLU A 7 17.79 -8.43 -18.80
CA GLU A 7 18.57 -7.87 -19.91
C GLU A 7 17.74 -7.54 -21.17
N ARG A 8 16.48 -7.90 -21.17
CA ARG A 8 15.51 -7.65 -22.25
C ARG A 8 14.67 -6.39 -22.08
N ARG A 9 14.73 -5.70 -20.93
CA ARG A 9 14.09 -4.40 -20.73
C ARG A 9 15.18 -3.36 -20.53
N ALA A 10 15.20 -2.36 -21.42
CA ALA A 10 16.03 -1.18 -21.20
C ALA A 10 15.74 -0.67 -19.78
N GLY A 11 16.73 -0.74 -18.90
CA GLY A 11 16.60 -0.34 -17.52
C GLY A 11 16.19 1.14 -17.44
N MET A 12 15.45 1.48 -16.38
CA MET A 12 15.12 2.87 -16.10
C MET A 12 16.40 3.71 -15.99
N PRO A 13 16.47 4.92 -16.61
CA PRO A 13 17.60 5.82 -16.42
C PRO A 13 17.88 6.07 -14.94
N ARG A 14 19.14 6.18 -14.58
CA ARG A 14 19.58 6.26 -13.17
C ARG A 14 18.93 7.42 -12.42
N ASP A 15 18.77 8.57 -13.08
CA ASP A 15 18.14 9.76 -12.48
C ASP A 15 16.65 9.53 -12.21
N ALA A 16 15.95 8.88 -13.13
CA ALA A 16 14.54 8.52 -12.96
C ALA A 16 14.35 7.50 -11.83
N ALA A 17 15.23 6.50 -11.73
CA ALA A 17 15.23 5.52 -10.65
C ALA A 17 15.52 6.17 -9.29
N SER A 18 16.48 7.11 -9.24
CA SER A 18 16.79 7.86 -8.03
C SER A 18 15.62 8.71 -7.57
N SER A 19 14.96 9.41 -8.49
CA SER A 19 13.75 10.21 -8.19
C SER A 19 12.60 9.36 -7.68
N ALA A 20 12.39 8.19 -8.26
CA ALA A 20 11.37 7.24 -7.81
C ALA A 20 11.66 6.73 -6.39
N LEU A 21 12.91 6.37 -6.10
CA LEU A 21 13.33 5.96 -4.75
C LEU A 21 13.19 7.10 -3.74
N ASP A 22 13.48 8.34 -4.12
CA ASP A 22 13.36 9.51 -3.25
C ASP A 22 11.90 9.75 -2.82
N ARG A 23 10.95 9.60 -3.73
CA ARG A 23 9.51 9.72 -3.41
C ARG A 23 9.06 8.77 -2.30
N TYR A 24 9.68 7.61 -2.17
CA TYR A 24 9.40 6.61 -1.14
C TYR A 24 10.41 6.62 0.01
N GLY A 25 11.30 7.61 0.05
CA GLY A 25 12.29 7.75 1.13
C GLY A 25 13.36 6.66 1.11
N LEU A 26 13.70 6.11 -0.05
CA LEU A 26 14.61 4.97 -0.22
C LEU A 26 15.92 5.30 -0.96
N VAL A 27 16.18 6.57 -1.24
CA VAL A 27 17.36 6.95 -2.03
C VAL A 27 18.67 6.50 -1.40
N ARG A 28 18.77 6.54 -0.07
CA ARG A 28 19.96 6.09 0.67
C ARG A 28 20.21 4.59 0.59
N GLN A 29 19.16 3.81 0.32
CA GLN A 29 19.18 2.36 0.22
C GLN A 29 19.39 1.86 -1.23
N ALA A 30 19.58 2.76 -2.20
CA ALA A 30 19.65 2.44 -3.62
C ALA A 30 20.68 1.34 -3.99
N GLN A 31 21.77 1.24 -3.23
CA GLN A 31 22.82 0.26 -3.45
C GLN A 31 22.72 -0.98 -2.54
N GLN A 32 21.73 -1.03 -1.64
CA GLN A 32 21.53 -2.16 -0.74
C GLN A 32 20.81 -3.32 -1.43
N ALA A 33 21.10 -4.54 -0.98
CA ALA A 33 20.31 -5.70 -1.36
C ALA A 33 18.93 -5.64 -0.68
N PHE A 34 17.89 -6.14 -1.35
CA PHE A 34 16.52 -6.12 -0.81
C PHE A 34 16.44 -6.79 0.56
N GLU A 35 17.12 -7.92 0.71
CA GLU A 35 17.12 -8.71 1.95
C GLU A 35 17.78 -7.98 3.14
N SER A 36 18.59 -6.96 2.87
CA SER A 36 19.24 -6.14 3.91
C SER A 36 18.41 -4.93 4.33
N LEU A 37 17.29 -4.67 3.65
CA LEU A 37 16.37 -3.60 4.00
C LEU A 37 15.58 -3.96 5.27
N SER A 38 15.24 -2.94 6.08
CA SER A 38 14.28 -3.13 7.17
C SER A 38 12.90 -3.53 6.63
N GLY A 39 12.03 -4.12 7.47
CA GLY A 39 10.67 -4.49 7.07
C GLY A 39 9.89 -3.31 6.48
N GLY A 40 9.98 -2.13 7.09
CA GLY A 40 9.37 -0.90 6.59
C GLY A 40 9.93 -0.45 5.25
N GLN A 41 11.26 -0.53 5.06
CA GLN A 41 11.90 -0.21 3.78
C GLN A 41 11.50 -1.21 2.69
N GLN A 42 11.39 -2.50 3.02
CA GLN A 42 10.89 -3.51 2.09
C GLN A 42 9.45 -3.23 1.66
N ALA A 43 8.57 -2.88 2.60
CA ALA A 43 7.18 -2.52 2.30
C ALA A 43 7.10 -1.33 1.34
N ARG A 44 7.83 -0.25 1.60
CA ARG A 44 7.90 0.93 0.73
C ARG A 44 8.43 0.58 -0.67
N PHE A 45 9.45 -0.25 -0.73
CA PHE A 45 10.03 -0.66 -2.01
C PHE A 45 9.06 -1.52 -2.83
N GLN A 46 8.31 -2.41 -2.19
CA GLN A 46 7.30 -3.22 -2.88
C GLN A 46 6.19 -2.36 -3.50
N VAL A 47 5.69 -1.35 -2.77
CA VAL A 47 4.70 -0.40 -3.32
C VAL A 47 5.28 0.37 -4.51
N LEU A 48 6.52 0.85 -4.40
CA LEU A 48 7.22 1.50 -5.49
C LEU A 48 7.33 0.59 -6.73
N LEU A 49 7.68 -0.68 -6.56
CA LEU A 49 7.77 -1.63 -7.67
C LEU A 49 6.42 -1.82 -8.38
N LEU A 50 5.33 -1.89 -7.63
CA LEU A 50 3.98 -1.98 -8.20
C LEU A 50 3.65 -0.74 -9.02
N GLU A 51 3.97 0.44 -8.51
CA GLU A 51 3.79 1.70 -9.26
C GLU A 51 4.63 1.71 -10.54
N LEU A 52 5.90 1.36 -10.46
CA LEU A 52 6.80 1.30 -11.62
C LEU A 52 6.40 0.23 -12.64
N SER A 53 5.65 -0.78 -12.24
CA SER A 53 5.06 -1.78 -13.15
C SER A 53 3.87 -1.24 -13.95
N GLY A 54 3.42 -0.01 -13.64
CA GLY A 54 2.28 0.63 -14.28
C GLY A 54 0.94 0.30 -13.62
N ALA A 55 0.94 -0.26 -12.40
CA ALA A 55 -0.30 -0.50 -11.67
C ALA A 55 -0.96 0.84 -11.30
N THR A 56 -2.23 0.99 -11.62
CA THR A 56 -3.06 2.15 -11.28
C THR A 56 -4.11 1.83 -10.21
N LEU A 57 -4.29 0.55 -9.90
CA LEU A 57 -5.16 0.04 -8.86
C LEU A 57 -4.41 -1.04 -8.08
N LEU A 58 -4.35 -0.90 -6.78
CA LEU A 58 -3.86 -1.92 -5.86
C LEU A 58 -5.05 -2.57 -5.14
N LEU A 59 -5.08 -3.89 -5.15
CA LEU A 59 -6.02 -4.69 -4.37
C LEU A 59 -5.24 -5.36 -3.23
N LEU A 60 -5.57 -5.01 -1.99
CA LEU A 60 -4.87 -5.46 -0.79
C LEU A 60 -5.83 -6.24 0.10
N ASP A 61 -5.42 -7.41 0.52
CA ASP A 61 -6.17 -8.26 1.45
C ASP A 61 -5.39 -8.39 2.75
N GLU A 62 -5.94 -7.82 3.84
CA GLU A 62 -5.33 -7.75 5.18
C GLU A 62 -3.82 -7.38 5.14
N PRO A 63 -3.46 -6.25 4.53
CA PRO A 63 -2.06 -5.97 4.20
C PRO A 63 -1.17 -5.70 5.41
N THR A 64 -1.75 -5.43 6.58
CA THR A 64 -1.01 -5.20 7.83
C THR A 64 -0.87 -6.47 8.69
N ASP A 65 -1.51 -7.57 8.29
CA ASP A 65 -1.39 -8.84 9.01
C ASP A 65 0.08 -9.30 9.06
N ASN A 66 0.51 -9.72 10.25
CA ASN A 66 1.88 -10.17 10.52
C ASN A 66 2.98 -9.10 10.35
N LEU A 67 2.62 -7.82 10.18
CA LEU A 67 3.59 -6.73 10.24
C LEU A 67 3.76 -6.23 11.67
N ASP A 68 4.99 -5.86 12.04
CA ASP A 68 5.22 -5.05 13.22
C ASP A 68 4.68 -3.61 12.99
N ILE A 69 4.57 -2.83 14.05
CA ILE A 69 4.00 -1.48 14.01
C ILE A 69 4.78 -0.59 13.02
N GLU A 70 6.10 -0.63 13.07
CA GLU A 70 6.94 0.20 12.20
C GLU A 70 6.75 -0.14 10.73
N SER A 71 6.67 -1.43 10.39
CA SER A 71 6.41 -1.89 9.01
C SER A 71 4.99 -1.55 8.54
N ALA A 72 3.99 -1.64 9.42
CA ALA A 72 2.62 -1.25 9.10
C ALA A 72 2.50 0.26 8.82
N GLU A 73 3.11 1.11 9.64
CA GLU A 73 3.17 2.55 9.42
C GLU A 73 3.92 2.91 8.13
N ALA A 74 5.01 2.20 7.83
CA ALA A 74 5.76 2.40 6.59
C ALA A 74 4.96 2.00 5.35
N LEU A 75 4.16 0.92 5.43
CA LEU A 75 3.23 0.52 4.37
C LEU A 75 2.16 1.59 4.16
N GLU A 76 1.54 2.06 5.24
CA GLU A 76 0.52 3.12 5.19
C GLU A 76 1.07 4.39 4.52
N ASP A 77 2.25 4.86 4.93
CA ASP A 77 2.92 6.01 4.34
C ASP A 77 3.23 5.78 2.84
N ALA A 78 3.68 4.58 2.45
CA ALA A 78 3.91 4.25 1.05
C ALA A 78 2.64 4.27 0.21
N LEU A 79 1.53 3.74 0.74
CA LEU A 79 0.24 3.74 0.04
C LEU A 79 -0.31 5.15 -0.15
N GLN A 80 -0.07 6.08 0.78
CA GLN A 80 -0.43 7.49 0.61
C GLN A 80 0.38 8.18 -0.49
N ARG A 81 1.60 7.72 -0.78
CA ARG A 81 2.44 8.24 -1.87
C ARG A 81 2.13 7.63 -3.22
N PHE A 82 1.42 6.50 -3.23
CA PHE A 82 1.04 5.81 -4.46
C PHE A 82 0.08 6.65 -5.30
N GLU A 83 0.45 6.92 -6.55
CA GLU A 83 -0.36 7.70 -7.50
C GLU A 83 -1.39 6.82 -8.21
N GLY A 84 -2.37 6.33 -7.48
CA GLY A 84 -3.41 5.47 -8.02
C GLY A 84 -4.52 5.25 -7.01
N THR A 85 -5.32 4.24 -7.26
CA THR A 85 -6.41 3.83 -6.37
C THR A 85 -5.96 2.63 -5.52
N VAL A 86 -6.24 2.67 -4.23
CA VAL A 86 -6.01 1.56 -3.32
C VAL A 86 -7.36 1.06 -2.82
N LEU A 87 -7.64 -0.21 -3.03
CA LEU A 87 -8.78 -0.91 -2.44
C LEU A 87 -8.25 -1.98 -1.49
N ALA A 88 -8.55 -1.84 -0.21
CA ALA A 88 -8.07 -2.76 0.82
C ALA A 88 -9.23 -3.40 1.59
N VAL A 89 -9.09 -4.68 1.89
CA VAL A 89 -9.89 -5.37 2.89
C VAL A 89 -9.06 -5.41 4.18
N THR A 90 -9.61 -4.92 5.28
CA THR A 90 -8.88 -4.89 6.55
C THR A 90 -9.81 -4.90 7.76
N HIS A 91 -9.36 -5.52 8.83
CA HIS A 91 -9.90 -5.40 10.18
C HIS A 91 -9.05 -4.51 11.10
N ASP A 92 -7.92 -4.00 10.59
CA ASP A 92 -7.06 -3.07 11.31
C ASP A 92 -7.68 -1.67 11.33
N ARG A 93 -8.11 -1.26 12.52
CA ARG A 93 -8.77 0.04 12.73
C ARG A 93 -7.84 1.24 12.54
N TRP A 94 -6.55 1.08 12.78
CA TRP A 94 -5.58 2.13 12.55
C TRP A 94 -5.33 2.32 11.06
N PHE A 95 -5.06 1.24 10.37
CA PHE A 95 -4.85 1.24 8.93
C PHE A 95 -6.07 1.79 8.18
N ALA A 96 -7.28 1.43 8.60
CA ALA A 96 -8.52 1.91 7.99
C ALA A 96 -8.67 3.44 8.05
N ARG A 97 -8.06 4.13 9.01
CA ARG A 97 -8.16 5.60 9.13
C ARG A 97 -7.45 6.35 7.99
N SER A 98 -6.55 5.71 7.28
CA SER A 98 -5.83 6.32 6.15
C SER A 98 -6.64 6.35 4.86
N PHE A 99 -7.86 5.79 4.86
CA PHE A 99 -8.74 5.73 3.69
C PHE A 99 -9.88 6.75 3.76
N ASP A 100 -10.30 7.24 2.59
CA ASP A 100 -11.31 8.30 2.45
C ASP A 100 -12.74 7.75 2.31
N ARG A 101 -12.88 6.51 1.82
CA ARG A 101 -14.16 5.89 1.49
C ARG A 101 -14.18 4.45 1.95
N PHE A 102 -15.35 4.01 2.39
CA PHE A 102 -15.53 2.66 2.95
C PHE A 102 -16.69 1.96 2.26
N LEU A 103 -16.45 0.72 1.84
CA LEU A 103 -17.50 -0.19 1.39
C LEU A 103 -17.81 -1.15 2.53
N VAL A 104 -19.03 -1.10 3.01
CA VAL A 104 -19.50 -1.92 4.12
C VAL A 104 -20.35 -3.06 3.57
N PHE A 105 -19.93 -4.28 3.84
CA PHE A 105 -20.69 -5.48 3.50
C PHE A 105 -21.62 -5.81 4.66
N GLY A 106 -22.90 -5.52 4.48
CA GLY A 106 -23.91 -5.76 5.51
C GLY A 106 -24.26 -7.23 5.68
N SER A 107 -24.76 -7.59 6.86
CA SER A 107 -25.28 -8.93 7.14
C SER A 107 -26.52 -9.30 6.31
N ASP A 108 -27.16 -8.31 5.68
CA ASP A 108 -28.29 -8.47 4.75
C ASP A 108 -27.86 -8.79 3.30
N GLY A 109 -26.53 -8.89 3.05
CA GLY A 109 -25.95 -9.15 1.73
C GLY A 109 -25.84 -7.92 0.83
N GLU A 110 -26.21 -6.74 1.32
CA GLU A 110 -26.09 -5.49 0.59
C GLU A 110 -24.72 -4.83 0.84
N VAL A 111 -24.28 -4.00 -0.09
CA VAL A 111 -23.04 -3.23 0.03
C VAL A 111 -23.40 -1.75 0.14
N TYR A 112 -22.86 -1.10 1.15
CA TYR A 112 -23.10 0.32 1.43
C TYR A 112 -21.81 1.11 1.34
N GLU A 113 -21.88 2.29 0.79
CA GLU A 113 -20.79 3.25 0.88
C GLU A 113 -20.93 4.09 2.16
N SER A 114 -19.83 4.36 2.84
CA SER A 114 -19.74 5.18 4.04
C SER A 114 -18.50 6.05 4.02
N ASP A 115 -18.60 7.25 4.60
CA ASP A 115 -17.47 8.17 4.81
C ASP A 115 -16.64 7.80 6.05
N ALA A 116 -17.09 6.83 6.83
CA ALA A 116 -16.41 6.36 8.02
C ALA A 116 -16.44 4.82 8.10
N PRO A 117 -15.42 4.19 8.68
CA PRO A 117 -15.40 2.74 8.84
C PRO A 117 -16.49 2.28 9.80
N VAL A 118 -17.18 1.20 9.46
CA VAL A 118 -18.24 0.59 10.26
C VAL A 118 -17.75 -0.74 10.82
N TRP A 119 -17.68 -0.85 12.14
CA TRP A 119 -17.17 -2.04 12.85
C TRP A 119 -18.27 -2.86 13.51
N ASP A 120 -19.50 -2.36 13.52
CA ASP A 120 -20.67 -3.04 14.07
C ASP A 120 -21.76 -3.18 12.99
N GLU A 121 -21.92 -4.38 12.48
CA GLU A 121 -22.89 -4.71 11.43
C GLU A 121 -24.33 -4.36 11.82
N ARG A 122 -24.67 -4.40 13.13
CA ARG A 122 -26.01 -4.05 13.63
C ARG A 122 -26.36 -2.58 13.41
N ARG A 123 -25.37 -1.70 13.30
CA ARG A 123 -25.57 -0.27 13.02
C ARG A 123 -25.89 -0.01 11.56
N VAL A 124 -25.34 -0.80 10.64
CA VAL A 124 -25.57 -0.65 9.20
C VAL A 124 -27.02 -0.94 8.85
N ALA A 125 -27.60 -2.00 9.41
CA ALA A 125 -29.00 -2.36 9.19
C ALA A 125 -30.01 -1.32 9.75
N ARG A 126 -29.58 -0.45 10.68
CA ARG A 126 -30.42 0.60 11.28
C ARG A 126 -30.29 1.98 10.62
N ALA A 127 -29.30 2.19 9.78
CA ALA A 127 -29.05 3.47 9.08
C ALA A 127 -29.88 3.62 7.79
N ARG A 128 -30.73 2.64 7.48
CA ARG A 128 -31.69 2.67 6.37
C ARG A 128 -32.96 3.44 6.76
#